data_49be714479aeb030ae971cf5c00b1b58
#
_entry.id   49be714479aeb030ae971cf5c00b1b58
#
_cell.length_a   1.000
_cell.length_b   1.000
_cell.length_c   1.000
_cell.angle_alpha   90.00
_cell.angle_beta   90.00
_cell.angle_gamma   90.00
#
_symmetry.space_group_name_H-M   'P 1'
#
loop_
_entity.id
_entity.type
_entity.pdbx_description
1 polymer ?
#
loop_
_entity_poly.entity_id
_entity_poly.type
_entity_poly.pdbx_seq_one_letter_code
_entity_poly.pdbx_strand_id
1 'polypeptide(L)'
;MIDQSANADALHWRFSFLQTLRETGNVSAAARHVGKSRAAVYRARKQDDAFAADWDDALEEAADWLELEALRRAVDGTEEGRYFQGEMIGTIPRYSDSLLMFLLKARRPQLYGGLRQTTSGDGEKNIERLRDELETKMARLVGADGTGNSP
;
A
#
# COMPACT_ATOMS: atom_id res chain seq x y z
N MET A 1 -19.57 -21.84 -41.02
CA MET A 1 -18.75 -20.61 -41.07
C MET A 1 -18.86 -19.97 -39.70
N ILE A 2 -17.89 -20.17 -38.84
CA ILE A 2 -17.86 -19.56 -37.52
C ILE A 2 -17.49 -18.09 -37.73
N ASP A 3 -18.32 -17.23 -37.22
CA ASP A 3 -18.22 -15.77 -37.38
C ASP A 3 -16.94 -15.24 -36.75
N GLN A 4 -15.88 -15.08 -37.56
CA GLN A 4 -14.56 -14.57 -37.13
C GLN A 4 -14.64 -13.15 -36.59
N SER A 5 -15.66 -12.36 -37.01
CA SER A 5 -15.84 -10.98 -36.55
C SER A 5 -16.32 -10.93 -35.09
N ALA A 6 -17.27 -11.80 -34.73
CA ALA A 6 -17.79 -11.86 -33.36
C ALA A 6 -16.73 -12.34 -32.35
N ASN A 7 -15.81 -13.20 -32.79
CA ASN A 7 -14.71 -13.66 -31.96
C ASN A 7 -13.61 -12.58 -31.78
N ALA A 8 -13.33 -11.83 -32.85
CA ALA A 8 -12.40 -10.70 -32.78
C ALA A 8 -12.93 -9.59 -31.84
N ASP A 9 -14.21 -9.25 -31.91
CA ASP A 9 -14.85 -8.28 -31.04
C ASP A 9 -14.87 -8.75 -29.57
N ALA A 10 -15.11 -10.07 -29.37
CA ALA A 10 -15.08 -10.66 -28.03
C ALA A 10 -13.70 -10.62 -27.39
N LEU A 11 -12.63 -10.82 -28.15
CA LEU A 11 -11.25 -10.72 -27.68
C LEU A 11 -10.83 -9.26 -27.46
N HIS A 12 -11.28 -8.35 -28.32
CA HIS A 12 -10.91 -6.93 -28.23
C HIS A 12 -11.44 -6.26 -26.96
N TRP A 13 -12.72 -6.46 -26.60
CA TRP A 13 -13.26 -5.84 -25.39
C TRP A 13 -12.63 -6.42 -24.12
N ARG A 14 -12.30 -7.73 -24.11
CA ARG A 14 -11.63 -8.36 -22.95
C ARG A 14 -10.24 -7.77 -22.73
N PHE A 15 -9.46 -7.62 -23.79
CA PHE A 15 -8.15 -6.98 -23.72
C PHE A 15 -8.25 -5.55 -23.18
N SER A 16 -9.14 -4.71 -23.74
CA SER A 16 -9.34 -3.34 -23.29
C SER A 16 -9.86 -3.27 -21.86
N PHE A 17 -10.69 -4.22 -21.44
CA PHE A 17 -11.15 -4.36 -20.06
C PHE A 17 -10.00 -4.65 -19.11
N LEU A 18 -9.15 -5.64 -19.42
CA LEU A 18 -8.01 -6.02 -18.60
C LEU A 18 -6.99 -4.88 -18.50
N GLN A 19 -6.74 -4.17 -19.59
CA GLN A 19 -5.85 -3.01 -19.58
C GLN A 19 -6.36 -1.92 -18.63
N THR A 20 -7.63 -1.55 -18.71
CA THR A 20 -8.22 -0.56 -17.81
C THR A 20 -8.24 -1.08 -16.35
N LEU A 21 -8.39 -2.39 -16.16
CA LEU A 21 -8.36 -3.00 -14.84
C LEU A 21 -6.97 -2.92 -14.21
N ARG A 22 -5.89 -3.18 -14.97
CA ARG A 22 -4.49 -3.00 -14.55
C ARG A 22 -4.18 -1.57 -14.12
N GLU A 23 -4.70 -0.61 -14.89
CA GLU A 23 -4.44 0.82 -14.63
C GLU A 23 -5.22 1.35 -13.42
N THR A 24 -6.42 0.84 -13.17
CA THR A 24 -7.35 1.44 -12.20
C THR A 24 -7.64 0.57 -10.98
N GLY A 25 -7.43 -0.73 -11.06
CA GLY A 25 -7.90 -1.70 -10.06
C GLY A 25 -9.43 -1.72 -9.89
N ASN A 26 -10.17 -1.06 -10.79
CA ASN A 26 -11.60 -0.81 -10.63
C ASN A 26 -12.44 -1.50 -11.70
N VAL A 27 -13.05 -2.62 -11.33
CA VAL A 27 -13.91 -3.44 -12.20
C VAL A 27 -15.07 -2.63 -12.81
N SER A 28 -15.66 -1.72 -12.04
CA SER A 28 -16.78 -0.91 -12.53
C SER A 28 -16.35 0.14 -13.57
N ALA A 29 -15.16 0.70 -13.40
CA ALA A 29 -14.57 1.61 -14.37
C ALA A 29 -14.19 0.87 -15.66
N ALA A 30 -13.52 -0.27 -15.55
CA ALA A 30 -13.14 -1.12 -16.69
C ALA A 30 -14.35 -1.62 -17.47
N ALA A 31 -15.41 -2.06 -16.78
CA ALA A 31 -16.66 -2.49 -17.43
C ALA A 31 -17.33 -1.35 -18.22
N ARG A 32 -17.40 -0.14 -17.64
CA ARG A 32 -17.94 1.05 -18.33
C ARG A 32 -17.12 1.44 -19.54
N HIS A 33 -15.80 1.35 -19.44
CA HIS A 33 -14.89 1.68 -20.56
C HIS A 33 -15.18 0.83 -21.79
N VAL A 34 -15.47 -0.47 -21.60
CA VAL A 34 -15.80 -1.38 -22.72
C VAL A 34 -17.31 -1.49 -23.01
N GLY A 35 -18.14 -0.62 -22.45
CA GLY A 35 -19.58 -0.60 -22.70
C GLY A 35 -20.31 -1.85 -22.20
N LYS A 36 -19.78 -2.56 -21.19
CA LYS A 36 -20.39 -3.77 -20.61
C LYS A 36 -20.92 -3.49 -19.21
N SER A 37 -21.99 -4.22 -18.85
CA SER A 37 -22.46 -4.20 -17.48
C SER A 37 -21.53 -5.01 -16.57
N ARG A 38 -21.49 -4.67 -15.29
CA ARG A 38 -20.71 -5.40 -14.29
C ARG A 38 -21.11 -6.90 -14.26
N ALA A 39 -22.40 -7.20 -14.35
CA ALA A 39 -22.90 -8.57 -14.41
C ALA A 39 -22.38 -9.34 -15.64
N ALA A 40 -22.27 -8.67 -16.79
CA ALA A 40 -21.78 -9.30 -18.01
C ALA A 40 -20.29 -9.68 -17.91
N VAL A 41 -19.44 -8.80 -17.35
CA VAL A 41 -18.01 -9.09 -17.21
C VAL A 41 -17.76 -10.20 -16.18
N TYR A 42 -18.51 -10.24 -15.05
CA TYR A 42 -18.43 -11.33 -14.11
C TYR A 42 -18.94 -12.67 -14.66
N ARG A 43 -19.93 -12.64 -15.55
CA ARG A 43 -20.38 -13.86 -16.26
C ARG A 43 -19.29 -14.36 -17.19
N ALA A 44 -18.66 -13.48 -17.96
CA ALA A 44 -17.54 -13.86 -18.84
C ALA A 44 -16.38 -14.47 -18.05
N ARG A 45 -16.03 -13.89 -16.89
CA ARG A 45 -15.00 -14.45 -15.99
C ARG A 45 -15.33 -15.87 -15.54
N LYS A 46 -16.61 -16.17 -15.25
CA LYS A 46 -17.04 -17.53 -14.83
C LYS A 46 -17.03 -18.55 -15.97
N GLN A 47 -17.11 -18.10 -17.22
CA GLN A 47 -17.21 -18.96 -18.40
C GLN A 47 -15.85 -19.26 -19.06
N ASP A 48 -14.80 -18.54 -18.65
CA ASP A 48 -13.50 -18.62 -19.28
C ASP A 48 -12.40 -18.50 -18.20
N ASP A 49 -11.75 -19.65 -17.93
CA ASP A 49 -10.73 -19.76 -16.89
C ASP A 49 -9.45 -18.98 -17.26
N ALA A 50 -9.11 -18.86 -18.55
CA ALA A 50 -7.99 -18.05 -19.00
C ALA A 50 -8.27 -16.56 -18.75
N PHE A 51 -9.46 -16.08 -19.08
CA PHE A 51 -9.87 -14.70 -18.78
C PHE A 51 -9.95 -14.45 -17.27
N ALA A 52 -10.30 -15.46 -16.47
CA ALA A 52 -10.30 -15.34 -15.01
C ALA A 52 -8.87 -15.20 -14.46
N ALA A 53 -7.90 -15.95 -14.97
CA ALA A 53 -6.50 -15.85 -14.61
C ALA A 53 -5.93 -14.46 -14.98
N ASP A 54 -6.12 -14.02 -16.23
CA ASP A 54 -5.69 -12.69 -16.69
C ASP A 54 -6.32 -11.54 -15.88
N TRP A 55 -7.54 -11.75 -15.37
CA TRP A 55 -8.22 -10.79 -14.51
C TRP A 55 -7.57 -10.71 -13.13
N ASP A 56 -7.21 -11.85 -12.54
CA ASP A 56 -6.57 -11.88 -11.24
C ASP A 56 -5.17 -11.27 -11.32
N ASP A 57 -4.41 -11.57 -12.37
CA ASP A 57 -3.11 -10.95 -12.66
C ASP A 57 -3.24 -9.43 -12.83
N ALA A 58 -4.28 -8.97 -13.54
CA ALA A 58 -4.52 -7.54 -13.73
C ALA A 58 -4.83 -6.80 -12.42
N LEU A 59 -5.50 -7.45 -11.47
CA LEU A 59 -5.75 -6.88 -10.15
C LEU A 59 -4.49 -6.87 -9.29
N GLU A 60 -3.64 -7.89 -9.38
CA GLU A 60 -2.35 -7.92 -8.69
C GLU A 60 -1.42 -6.82 -9.19
N GLU A 61 -1.28 -6.65 -10.52
CA GLU A 61 -0.50 -5.54 -11.09
C GLU A 61 -1.00 -4.16 -10.62
N ALA A 62 -2.35 -3.97 -10.54
CA ALA A 62 -2.92 -2.73 -10.03
C ALA A 62 -2.62 -2.52 -8.54
N ALA A 63 -2.58 -3.58 -7.73
CA ALA A 63 -2.22 -3.52 -6.32
C ALA A 63 -0.74 -3.17 -6.14
N ASP A 64 0.15 -3.80 -6.90
CA ASP A 64 1.60 -3.51 -6.90
C ASP A 64 1.88 -2.04 -7.24
N TRP A 65 1.17 -1.50 -8.24
CA TRP A 65 1.28 -0.10 -8.61
C TRP A 65 0.84 0.85 -7.48
N LEU A 66 -0.26 0.52 -6.80
CA LEU A 66 -0.73 1.30 -5.64
C LEU A 66 0.26 1.23 -4.47
N GLU A 67 0.86 0.07 -4.20
CA GLU A 67 1.89 -0.08 -3.18
C GLU A 67 3.14 0.75 -3.50
N LEU A 68 3.58 0.72 -4.76
CA LEU A 68 4.73 1.51 -5.21
C LEU A 68 4.47 3.02 -5.03
N GLU A 69 3.29 3.50 -5.42
CA GLU A 69 2.90 4.91 -5.25
C GLU A 69 2.77 5.28 -3.77
N ALA A 70 2.26 4.39 -2.94
CA ALA A 70 2.19 4.59 -1.50
C ALA A 70 3.60 4.70 -0.88
N LEU A 71 4.53 3.82 -1.30
CA LEU A 71 5.92 3.86 -0.86
C LEU A 71 6.60 5.16 -1.29
N ARG A 72 6.42 5.56 -2.55
CA ARG A 72 6.96 6.82 -3.07
C ARG A 72 6.47 8.03 -2.27
N ARG A 73 5.17 8.12 -1.99
CA ARG A 73 4.60 9.21 -1.18
C ARG A 73 5.10 9.21 0.26
N ALA A 74 5.33 8.03 0.83
CA ALA A 74 5.81 7.92 2.19
C ALA A 74 7.29 8.31 2.34
N VAL A 75 8.14 7.93 1.37
CA VAL A 75 9.62 8.06 1.42
C VAL A 75 10.10 9.31 0.71
N ASP A 76 9.67 9.52 -0.54
CA ASP A 76 10.11 10.66 -1.36
C ASP A 76 9.25 11.90 -1.07
N GLY A 77 8.02 11.69 -0.60
CA GLY A 77 7.07 12.76 -0.35
C GLY A 77 6.37 13.25 -1.62
N THR A 78 5.56 14.27 -1.45
CA THR A 78 4.89 15.00 -2.53
C THR A 78 5.26 16.47 -2.44
N GLU A 79 5.47 17.12 -3.58
CA GLU A 79 5.73 18.56 -3.60
C GLU A 79 4.45 19.34 -3.33
N GLU A 80 4.48 20.22 -2.34
CA GLU A 80 3.41 21.15 -2.03
C GLU A 80 3.86 22.58 -2.34
N GLY A 81 3.07 23.28 -3.18
CA GLY A 81 3.38 24.67 -3.56
C GLY A 81 3.24 25.61 -2.37
N ARG A 82 4.25 26.47 -2.13
CA ARG A 82 4.14 27.58 -1.21
C ARG A 82 3.73 28.84 -1.95
N TYR A 83 2.70 29.49 -1.43
CA TYR A 83 2.17 30.72 -2.00
C TYR A 83 2.37 31.87 -1.02
N PHE A 84 2.77 33.01 -1.53
CA PHE A 84 2.84 34.27 -0.79
C PHE A 84 2.16 35.35 -1.64
N GLN A 85 1.18 36.04 -1.06
CA GLN A 85 0.36 37.06 -1.73
C GLN A 85 -0.26 36.61 -3.07
N GLY A 86 -0.59 35.32 -3.20
CA GLY A 86 -1.18 34.73 -4.40
C GLY A 86 -0.18 34.27 -5.45
N GLU A 87 1.11 34.51 -5.27
CA GLU A 87 2.17 34.02 -6.16
C GLU A 87 2.87 32.80 -5.57
N MET A 88 3.19 31.83 -6.43
CA MET A 88 3.94 30.64 -6.04
C MET A 88 5.41 30.99 -5.85
N ILE A 89 5.89 30.91 -4.61
CA ILE A 89 7.27 31.27 -4.23
C ILE A 89 8.22 30.07 -4.14
N GLY A 90 7.71 28.85 -4.30
CA GLY A 90 8.51 27.63 -4.25
C GLY A 90 7.68 26.40 -3.92
N THR A 91 8.35 25.26 -3.79
CA THR A 91 7.76 23.98 -3.35
C THR A 91 8.49 23.47 -2.12
N ILE A 92 7.77 22.73 -1.27
CA ILE A 92 8.34 22.02 -0.13
C ILE A 92 7.93 20.55 -0.21
N PRO A 93 8.81 19.60 0.10
CA PRO A 93 8.44 18.20 0.19
C PRO A 93 7.54 17.98 1.40
N ARG A 94 6.43 17.27 1.18
CA ARG A 94 5.51 16.83 2.22
C ARG A 94 5.53 15.33 2.31
N TYR A 95 5.91 14.81 3.45
CA TYR A 95 5.96 13.37 3.73
C TYR A 95 4.67 12.92 4.40
N SER A 96 4.35 11.63 4.31
CA SER A 96 3.19 11.03 4.98
C SER A 96 3.63 10.00 6.01
N ASP A 97 3.82 10.44 7.24
CA ASP A 97 4.19 9.56 8.37
C ASP A 97 3.14 8.49 8.61
N SER A 98 1.85 8.83 8.43
CA SER A 98 0.75 7.88 8.57
C SER A 98 0.83 6.75 7.55
N LEU A 99 1.16 7.06 6.30
CA LEU A 99 1.32 6.09 5.23
C LEU A 99 2.57 5.22 5.45
N LEU A 100 3.68 5.85 5.88
CA LEU A 100 4.91 5.14 6.25
C LEU A 100 4.66 4.14 7.38
N MET A 101 3.97 4.56 8.44
CA MET A 101 3.61 3.69 9.57
C MET A 101 2.68 2.56 9.14
N PHE A 102 1.72 2.83 8.24
CA PHE A 102 0.85 1.81 7.67
C PHE A 102 1.64 0.74 6.91
N LEU A 103 2.53 1.15 6.02
CA LEU A 103 3.38 0.25 5.23
C LEU A 103 4.32 -0.58 6.11
N LEU A 104 4.93 0.03 7.13
CA LEU A 104 5.80 -0.68 8.08
C LEU A 104 5.02 -1.74 8.86
N LYS A 105 3.82 -1.42 9.35
CA LYS A 105 2.95 -2.38 10.05
C LYS A 105 2.48 -3.51 9.13
N ALA A 106 2.18 -3.23 7.87
CA ALA A 106 1.76 -4.24 6.91
C ALA A 106 2.90 -5.19 6.55
N ARG A 107 4.11 -4.67 6.31
CA ARG A 107 5.27 -5.48 5.90
C ARG A 107 5.97 -6.23 7.03
N ARG A 108 5.99 -5.66 8.23
CA ARG A 108 6.65 -6.25 9.41
C ARG A 108 5.74 -6.14 10.65
N PRO A 109 4.60 -6.84 10.67
CA PRO A 109 3.65 -6.77 11.77
C PRO A 109 4.25 -7.22 13.11
N GLN A 110 5.25 -8.11 13.09
CA GLN A 110 5.94 -8.59 14.30
C GLN A 110 6.73 -7.47 14.99
N LEU A 111 7.27 -6.50 14.23
CA LEU A 111 8.07 -5.41 14.77
C LEU A 111 7.23 -4.16 15.06
N TYR A 112 6.27 -3.85 14.19
CA TYR A 112 5.51 -2.59 14.22
C TYR A 112 4.02 -2.77 14.48
N GLY A 113 3.50 -4.01 14.48
CA GLY A 113 2.08 -4.32 14.72
C GLY A 113 1.65 -4.23 16.19
N GLY A 114 2.59 -4.20 17.14
CA GLY A 114 2.34 -4.19 18.58
C GLY A 114 1.81 -2.87 19.16
N LEU A 115 1.64 -1.82 18.33
CA LEU A 115 0.92 -0.59 18.71
C LEU A 115 -0.58 -0.70 18.34
N ARG A 116 -1.21 -1.86 18.59
CA ARG A 116 -2.65 -1.84 18.80
C ARG A 116 -2.88 -0.98 20.02
N GLN A 117 -3.64 0.08 19.88
CA GLN A 117 -4.28 0.75 20.99
C GLN A 117 -5.01 -0.32 21.79
N THR A 118 -4.41 -0.84 22.83
CA THR A 118 -5.11 -1.46 23.92
C THR A 118 -5.83 -0.33 24.64
N THR A 119 -7.01 0.00 24.14
CA THR A 119 -8.02 0.64 24.96
C THR A 119 -8.24 -0.29 26.15
N SER A 120 -7.83 0.20 27.32
CA SER A 120 -8.12 -0.32 28.67
C SER A 120 -7.19 -1.42 29.20
N GLY A 121 -6.28 -1.03 30.07
CA GLY A 121 -5.71 -1.88 31.13
C GLY A 121 -4.37 -2.56 30.86
N ASP A 122 -4.09 -2.98 29.62
CA ASP A 122 -2.82 -3.66 29.28
C ASP A 122 -1.72 -2.69 28.79
N GLY A 123 -2.08 -1.47 28.42
CA GLY A 123 -1.15 -0.44 27.95
C GLY A 123 -0.17 0.02 29.02
N GLU A 124 -0.63 0.18 30.26
CA GLU A 124 0.22 0.58 31.38
C GLU A 124 1.26 -0.49 31.73
N LYS A 125 0.87 -1.76 31.75
CA LYS A 125 1.78 -2.88 32.02
C LYS A 125 2.85 -3.04 30.93
N ASN A 126 2.50 -2.71 29.69
CA ASN A 126 3.45 -2.81 28.58
C ASN A 126 4.43 -1.62 28.57
N ILE A 127 3.99 -0.44 28.99
CA ILE A 127 4.84 0.74 29.17
C ILE A 127 5.80 0.53 30.37
N GLU A 128 5.33 -0.05 31.48
CA GLU A 128 6.20 -0.41 32.60
C GLU A 128 7.28 -1.42 32.19
N ARG A 129 6.92 -2.50 31.48
CA ARG A 129 7.91 -3.47 31.00
C ARG A 129 8.96 -2.85 30.06
N LEU A 130 8.53 -1.98 29.14
CA LEU A 130 9.46 -1.26 28.25
C LEU A 130 10.36 -0.29 29.02
N ARG A 131 9.84 0.35 30.08
CA ARG A 131 10.63 1.21 30.95
C ARG A 131 11.68 0.42 31.71
N ASP A 132 11.31 -0.71 32.31
CA ASP A 132 12.22 -1.61 33.03
C ASP A 132 13.29 -2.20 32.10
N GLU A 133 12.95 -2.57 30.87
CA GLU A 133 13.93 -3.02 29.87
C GLU A 133 14.92 -1.92 29.46
N LEU A 134 14.43 -0.68 29.30
CA LEU A 134 15.28 0.46 28.99
C LEU A 134 16.20 0.82 30.15
N GLU A 135 15.69 0.83 31.38
CA GLU A 135 16.51 1.07 32.59
C GLU A 135 17.58 0.00 32.76
N THR A 136 17.23 -1.27 32.52
CA THR A 136 18.19 -2.37 32.58
C THR A 136 19.30 -2.25 31.54
N LYS A 137 18.93 -1.85 30.30
CA LYS A 137 19.93 -1.62 29.23
C LYS A 137 20.79 -0.40 29.49
N MET A 138 20.21 0.68 30.02
CA MET A 138 20.97 1.88 30.39
C MET A 138 21.94 1.59 31.55
N ALA A 139 21.51 0.85 32.57
CA ALA A 139 22.39 0.45 33.69
C ALA A 139 23.58 -0.40 33.22
N ARG A 140 23.37 -1.29 32.22
CA ARG A 140 24.49 -2.07 31.63
C ARG A 140 25.45 -1.19 30.83
N LEU A 141 24.99 -0.17 30.13
CA LEU A 141 25.85 0.76 29.39
C LEU A 141 26.66 1.65 30.33
N VAL A 142 26.04 2.14 31.40
CA VAL A 142 26.73 2.98 32.39
C VAL A 142 27.71 2.15 33.24
N GLY A 143 27.41 0.87 33.52
CA GLY A 143 28.28 -0.02 34.26
C GLY A 143 29.48 -0.53 33.46
N ALA A 144 29.47 -0.44 32.13
CA ALA A 144 30.56 -0.85 31.25
C ALA A 144 31.68 0.19 31.12
N ASP A 145 31.41 1.45 31.44
CA ASP A 145 32.41 2.54 31.36
C ASP A 145 33.19 2.74 32.67
N GLY A 146 32.93 1.94 33.70
CA GLY A 146 33.52 2.10 35.05
C GLY A 146 34.77 1.26 35.35
N THR A 147 35.28 0.43 34.42
CA THR A 147 36.47 -0.43 34.68
C THR A 147 37.57 -0.16 33.67
N GLY A 148 38.21 0.98 33.78
CA GLY A 148 39.37 1.29 32.95
C GLY A 148 40.12 2.53 33.38
N ASN A 149 40.52 2.61 34.64
CA ASN A 149 41.74 3.35 35.03
C ASN A 149 42.08 3.13 36.49
N SER A 150 43.14 2.42 36.76
CA SER A 150 43.98 2.60 37.95
C SER A 150 45.38 2.13 37.64
N PRO A 151 46.39 2.75 38.29
CA PRO A 151 47.73 3.12 37.77
C PRO A 151 48.70 1.96 37.72
#